data_79fbe73753c2b9aa64f67a2f5a2cd812
#
_entry.id   79fbe73753c2b9aa64f67a2f5a2cd812
#
_cell.length_a   1.000
_cell.length_b   1.000
_cell.length_c   1.000
_cell.angle_alpha   90.00
_cell.angle_beta   90.00
_cell.angle_gamma   90.00
#
_symmetry.space_group_name_H-M   'P 1'
#
loop_
_entity.id
_entity.type
_entity.pdbx_description
1 polymer ?
#
loop_
_entity_poly.entity_id
_entity_poly.type
_entity_poly.pdbx_seq_one_letter_code
_entity_poly.pdbx_strand_id
1 'polypeptide(L)'
;MFDIYRNFRGRKVQATAMPTRMWVELSARCNLKCVMCPNKDMDESTKGFLPWDVFKKTVDEAAEFIFDMSLHHRGESLMHPEAAKMIAYAAKKIPRTNLHTNGTLLSEEISRSIVEAGLDRISFSFDGFVKEDYEKIRVGSDFDQTVENIKNLLRIRNQANSKAPFVAIEVIELSESQVQNDNREQFIQDFKALGLDEFVVKKPHNWAGHLTTDFKKKTYAPCTFLWNALLVLYNGDVVPCAQDFFAKQVVGNVTQKSLTEIWNDEPIQKLRQALIEKRYQEYPACKNCDRLWRDTFMGIPKEYLKRFMLHKMP
;
A
#
# COMPACT_ATOMS: atom_id res chain seq x y z
N MET A 1 -1.57 -5.73 -19.19
CA MET A 1 -0.63 -4.61 -18.96
C MET A 1 -0.46 -3.70 -20.19
N PHE A 2 -0.32 -4.24 -21.39
CA PHE A 2 -0.21 -3.45 -22.63
C PHE A 2 -1.43 -2.51 -22.86
N ASP A 3 -2.64 -3.00 -22.61
CA ASP A 3 -3.85 -2.19 -22.79
C ASP A 3 -3.98 -1.07 -21.74
N ILE A 4 -3.54 -1.30 -20.50
CA ILE A 4 -3.43 -0.25 -19.48
C ILE A 4 -2.48 0.85 -19.97
N TYR A 5 -1.32 0.48 -20.50
CA TYR A 5 -0.38 1.43 -21.09
C TYR A 5 -1.03 2.22 -22.23
N ARG A 6 -1.74 1.54 -23.16
CA ARG A 6 -2.46 2.20 -24.27
C ARG A 6 -3.52 3.17 -23.77
N ASN A 7 -4.30 2.79 -22.75
CA ASN A 7 -5.30 3.68 -22.13
C ASN A 7 -4.65 4.92 -21.53
N PHE A 8 -3.58 4.75 -20.75
CA PHE A 8 -2.85 5.86 -20.16
C PHE A 8 -2.19 6.75 -21.21
N ARG A 9 -1.48 6.17 -22.17
CA ARG A 9 -0.80 6.91 -23.24
C ARG A 9 -1.77 7.63 -24.17
N GLY A 10 -2.88 6.99 -24.51
CA GLY A 10 -3.96 7.54 -25.33
C GLY A 10 -4.89 8.47 -24.57
N ARG A 11 -4.63 8.74 -23.26
CA ARG A 11 -5.47 9.62 -22.43
C ARG A 11 -6.95 9.22 -22.48
N LYS A 12 -7.23 7.91 -22.41
CA LYS A 12 -8.61 7.42 -22.48
C LYS A 12 -9.36 7.76 -21.19
N VAL A 13 -10.44 8.52 -21.31
CA VAL A 13 -11.36 8.83 -20.21
C VAL A 13 -12.11 7.57 -19.81
N GLN A 14 -12.72 6.90 -20.78
CA GLN A 14 -13.27 5.56 -20.60
C GLN A 14 -12.17 4.53 -20.84
N ALA A 15 -11.76 3.84 -19.79
CA ALA A 15 -10.72 2.82 -19.86
C ALA A 15 -11.27 1.53 -20.46
N THR A 16 -10.60 0.98 -21.47
CA THR A 16 -10.97 -0.31 -22.10
C THR A 16 -10.37 -1.51 -21.39
N ALA A 17 -9.42 -1.30 -20.47
CA ALA A 17 -8.81 -2.31 -19.63
C ALA A 17 -9.17 -2.07 -18.18
N MET A 18 -9.41 -3.15 -17.44
CA MET A 18 -9.58 -3.14 -15.98
C MET A 18 -8.23 -2.86 -15.29
N PRO A 19 -8.24 -2.33 -14.04
CA PRO A 19 -7.02 -2.16 -13.27
C PRO A 19 -6.41 -3.53 -12.96
N THR A 20 -5.09 -3.58 -12.83
CA THR A 20 -4.39 -4.82 -12.42
C THR A 20 -3.88 -4.77 -10.99
N ARG A 21 -4.07 -3.63 -10.32
CA ARG A 21 -3.61 -3.41 -8.96
C ARG A 21 -4.73 -2.91 -8.07
N MET A 22 -4.80 -3.44 -6.86
CA MET A 22 -5.81 -3.01 -5.88
C MET A 22 -5.21 -2.95 -4.48
N TRP A 23 -5.69 -1.98 -3.70
CA TRP A 23 -5.57 -2.02 -2.23
C TRP A 23 -6.93 -2.34 -1.64
N VAL A 24 -6.92 -3.16 -0.61
CA VAL A 24 -8.11 -3.44 0.21
C VAL A 24 -7.75 -3.15 1.66
N GLU A 25 -8.40 -2.17 2.23
CA GLU A 25 -8.18 -1.77 3.60
C GLU A 25 -8.95 -2.67 4.56
N LEU A 26 -8.28 -3.65 5.16
CA LEU A 26 -8.92 -4.54 6.15
C LEU A 26 -9.30 -3.77 7.42
N SER A 27 -8.45 -2.82 7.83
CA SER A 27 -8.65 -2.00 9.01
C SER A 27 -8.20 -0.56 8.76
N ALA A 28 -9.04 0.41 9.12
CA ALA A 28 -8.66 1.81 9.25
C ALA A 28 -8.16 2.14 10.66
N ARG A 29 -8.35 1.22 11.64
CA ARG A 29 -7.81 1.34 13.00
C ARG A 29 -6.35 0.95 13.03
N CYS A 30 -5.55 1.66 13.85
CA CYS A 30 -4.14 1.36 14.10
C CYS A 30 -3.86 1.42 15.59
N ASN A 31 -3.05 0.49 16.09
CA ASN A 31 -2.61 0.46 17.48
C ASN A 31 -1.42 1.42 17.75
N LEU A 32 -0.84 2.04 16.71
CA LEU A 32 0.25 3.01 16.82
C LEU A 32 -0.19 4.42 16.42
N LYS A 33 0.58 5.42 16.91
CA LYS A 33 0.42 6.86 16.58
C LYS A 33 1.73 7.43 16.02
N CYS A 34 2.25 6.83 14.95
CA CYS A 34 3.52 7.21 14.34
C CYS A 34 3.53 8.68 13.95
N VAL A 35 4.66 9.37 14.21
CA VAL A 35 4.77 10.84 14.04
C VAL A 35 4.46 11.34 12.63
N MET A 36 4.81 10.54 11.59
CA MET A 36 4.61 10.89 10.18
C MET A 36 3.29 10.36 9.59
N CYS A 37 2.51 9.57 10.35
CA CYS A 37 1.34 8.90 9.79
C CYS A 37 0.08 9.77 9.94
N PRO A 38 -0.67 10.03 8.84
CA PRO A 38 -1.91 10.79 8.94
C PRO A 38 -3.03 10.09 9.72
N ASN A 39 -2.91 8.78 10.02
CA ASN A 39 -3.93 8.06 10.78
C ASN A 39 -4.18 8.66 12.17
N LYS A 40 -3.14 9.22 12.81
CA LYS A 40 -3.27 9.90 14.12
C LYS A 40 -4.19 11.12 14.07
N ASP A 41 -4.35 11.71 12.88
CA ASP A 41 -5.15 12.93 12.65
C ASP A 41 -6.58 12.61 12.14
N MET A 42 -6.91 11.32 11.94
CA MET A 42 -8.25 10.88 11.57
C MET A 42 -9.18 10.84 12.79
N ASP A 43 -10.43 11.26 12.57
CA ASP A 43 -11.49 11.08 13.56
C ASP A 43 -11.75 9.58 13.80
N GLU A 44 -11.85 9.17 15.06
CA GLU A 44 -12.08 7.77 15.45
C GLU A 44 -13.42 7.21 14.91
N SER A 45 -14.43 8.07 14.70
CA SER A 45 -15.70 7.70 14.08
C SER A 45 -15.57 7.28 12.61
N THR A 46 -14.47 7.69 11.95
CA THR A 46 -14.15 7.34 10.55
C THR A 46 -13.23 6.14 10.43
N LYS A 47 -13.03 5.38 11.52
CA LYS A 47 -12.17 4.19 11.56
C LYS A 47 -13.00 2.95 11.88
N GLY A 48 -12.77 1.87 11.17
CA GLY A 48 -13.48 0.60 11.37
C GLY A 48 -12.74 -0.58 10.76
N PHE A 49 -13.43 -1.70 10.71
CA PHE A 49 -12.99 -2.96 10.11
C PHE A 49 -13.86 -3.28 8.90
N LEU A 50 -13.26 -3.83 7.85
CA LEU A 50 -13.97 -4.24 6.65
C LEU A 50 -14.80 -5.50 6.95
N PRO A 51 -16.14 -5.50 6.76
CA PRO A 51 -16.95 -6.69 6.95
C PRO A 51 -16.53 -7.82 6.02
N TRP A 52 -16.58 -9.07 6.53
CA TRP A 52 -16.19 -10.26 5.78
C TRP A 52 -16.93 -10.43 4.45
N ASP A 53 -18.22 -10.19 4.41
CA ASP A 53 -19.05 -10.31 3.22
C ASP A 53 -18.66 -9.30 2.14
N VAL A 54 -18.38 -8.05 2.55
CA VAL A 54 -17.88 -6.99 1.66
C VAL A 54 -16.49 -7.33 1.13
N PHE A 55 -15.60 -7.81 2.01
CA PHE A 55 -14.27 -8.27 1.61
C PHE A 55 -14.35 -9.44 0.61
N LYS A 56 -15.16 -10.46 0.93
CA LYS A 56 -15.33 -11.64 0.09
C LYS A 56 -15.83 -11.25 -1.30
N LYS A 57 -16.89 -10.43 -1.37
CA LYS A 57 -17.42 -9.90 -2.64
C LYS A 57 -16.33 -9.16 -3.42
N THR A 58 -15.59 -8.27 -2.76
CA THR A 58 -14.51 -7.49 -3.39
C THR A 58 -13.43 -8.39 -3.98
N VAL A 59 -12.97 -9.41 -3.25
CA VAL A 59 -11.93 -10.33 -3.72
C VAL A 59 -12.46 -11.20 -4.86
N ASP A 60 -13.70 -11.68 -4.79
CA ASP A 60 -14.31 -12.52 -5.83
C ASP A 60 -14.42 -11.77 -7.16
N GLU A 61 -14.87 -10.52 -7.14
CA GLU A 61 -14.91 -9.68 -8.35
C GLU A 61 -13.49 -9.32 -8.84
N ALA A 62 -12.59 -8.99 -7.93
CA ALA A 62 -11.22 -8.59 -8.25
C ALA A 62 -10.41 -9.73 -8.89
N ALA A 63 -10.67 -10.98 -8.54
CA ALA A 63 -9.96 -12.16 -9.04
C ALA A 63 -10.02 -12.31 -10.58
N GLU A 64 -10.99 -11.69 -11.23
CA GLU A 64 -11.13 -11.73 -12.68
C GLU A 64 -10.09 -10.86 -13.42
N PHE A 65 -9.53 -9.83 -12.77
CA PHE A 65 -8.68 -8.85 -13.44
C PHE A 65 -7.53 -8.29 -12.59
N ILE A 66 -7.58 -8.39 -11.26
CA ILE A 66 -6.49 -7.93 -10.39
C ILE A 66 -5.38 -8.97 -10.35
N PHE A 67 -4.16 -8.52 -10.64
CA PHE A 67 -2.95 -9.31 -10.51
C PHE A 67 -2.24 -9.12 -9.17
N ASP A 68 -2.25 -7.88 -8.63
CA ASP A 68 -1.54 -7.50 -7.41
C ASP A 68 -2.51 -6.86 -6.42
N MET A 69 -2.74 -7.51 -5.28
CA MET A 69 -3.60 -7.01 -4.21
C MET A 69 -2.82 -6.75 -2.94
N SER A 70 -2.92 -5.54 -2.44
CA SER A 70 -2.32 -5.10 -1.19
C SER A 70 -3.39 -5.04 -0.09
N LEU A 71 -3.23 -5.85 0.95
CA LEU A 71 -4.21 -6.01 2.05
C LEU A 71 -3.93 -5.03 3.19
N HIS A 72 -3.70 -3.76 2.86
CA HIS A 72 -3.42 -2.69 3.82
C HIS A 72 -3.72 -1.32 3.21
N HIS A 73 -3.97 -0.32 4.06
CA HIS A 73 -3.94 1.09 3.66
C HIS A 73 -3.69 2.02 4.85
N ARG A 74 -4.73 2.53 5.53
CA ARG A 74 -4.61 3.61 6.54
C ARG A 74 -4.28 3.11 7.93
N GLY A 75 -4.72 1.90 8.29
CA GLY A 75 -4.56 1.31 9.61
C GLY A 75 -3.57 0.15 9.67
N GLU A 76 -3.68 -0.61 10.74
CA GLU A 76 -2.96 -1.87 10.90
C GLU A 76 -3.89 -3.05 10.61
N SER A 77 -3.59 -3.77 9.55
CA SER A 77 -4.44 -4.88 9.06
C SER A 77 -4.56 -6.02 10.06
N LEU A 78 -3.51 -6.29 10.84
CA LEU A 78 -3.51 -7.35 11.86
C LEU A 78 -4.37 -7.00 13.10
N MET A 79 -4.91 -5.79 13.20
CA MET A 79 -5.96 -5.48 14.18
C MET A 79 -7.32 -6.06 13.81
N HIS A 80 -7.52 -6.44 12.54
CA HIS A 80 -8.79 -7.04 12.13
C HIS A 80 -8.94 -8.43 12.75
N PRO A 81 -10.05 -8.74 13.44
CA PRO A 81 -10.22 -10.04 14.11
C PRO A 81 -10.12 -11.26 13.18
N GLU A 82 -10.49 -11.09 11.91
CA GLU A 82 -10.42 -12.13 10.89
C GLU A 82 -9.25 -11.94 9.91
N ALA A 83 -8.20 -11.17 10.26
CA ALA A 83 -7.10 -10.84 9.35
C ALA A 83 -6.48 -12.09 8.70
N ALA A 84 -6.12 -13.11 9.47
CA ALA A 84 -5.52 -14.35 8.96
C ALA A 84 -6.43 -15.05 7.93
N LYS A 85 -7.74 -15.13 8.22
CA LYS A 85 -8.75 -15.69 7.31
C LYS A 85 -8.87 -14.90 6.01
N MET A 86 -8.86 -13.57 6.09
CA MET A 86 -8.91 -12.68 4.94
C MET A 86 -7.66 -12.81 4.07
N ILE A 87 -6.48 -12.83 4.68
CA ILE A 87 -5.21 -13.05 3.97
C ILE A 87 -5.23 -14.39 3.24
N ALA A 88 -5.61 -15.46 3.91
CA ALA A 88 -5.70 -16.79 3.32
C ALA A 88 -6.71 -16.87 2.16
N TYR A 89 -7.82 -16.16 2.27
CA TYR A 89 -8.82 -16.09 1.21
C TYR A 89 -8.30 -15.38 -0.04
N ALA A 90 -7.67 -14.22 0.15
CA ALA A 90 -7.10 -13.45 -0.96
C ALA A 90 -5.93 -14.20 -1.63
N ALA A 91 -5.02 -14.80 -0.84
CA ALA A 91 -3.87 -15.54 -1.37
C ALA A 91 -4.27 -16.73 -2.25
N LYS A 92 -5.43 -17.35 -2.01
CA LYS A 92 -5.97 -18.45 -2.85
C LYS A 92 -6.54 -17.97 -4.19
N LYS A 93 -6.92 -16.70 -4.32
CA LYS A 93 -7.68 -16.20 -5.47
C LYS A 93 -6.92 -15.21 -6.32
N ILE A 94 -6.03 -14.45 -5.72
CA ILE A 94 -5.30 -13.36 -6.37
C ILE A 94 -3.88 -13.84 -6.67
N PRO A 95 -3.37 -13.64 -7.90
CA PRO A 95 -2.05 -14.13 -8.31
C PRO A 95 -0.89 -13.60 -7.47
N ARG A 96 -1.03 -12.41 -6.88
CA ARG A 96 -0.04 -11.81 -5.99
C ARG A 96 -0.68 -11.03 -4.88
N THR A 97 -0.38 -11.39 -3.63
CA THR A 97 -0.90 -10.74 -2.43
C THR A 97 0.22 -10.11 -1.60
N ASN A 98 -0.04 -8.93 -1.08
CA ASN A 98 0.92 -8.18 -0.28
C ASN A 98 0.28 -7.69 1.03
N LEU A 99 1.04 -7.78 2.12
CA LEU A 99 0.69 -7.17 3.39
C LEU A 99 1.78 -6.17 3.79
N HIS A 100 1.38 -5.01 4.27
CA HIS A 100 2.27 -4.06 4.93
C HIS A 100 1.79 -3.88 6.36
N THR A 101 2.66 -4.09 7.34
CA THR A 101 2.31 -4.10 8.76
C THR A 101 3.37 -3.39 9.60
N ASN A 102 2.98 -2.90 10.76
CA ASN A 102 3.92 -2.39 11.74
C ASN A 102 4.62 -3.51 12.54
N GLY A 103 4.17 -4.76 12.42
CA GLY A 103 4.77 -5.95 13.03
C GLY A 103 4.50 -6.15 14.52
N THR A 104 3.90 -5.19 15.21
CA THR A 104 3.71 -5.26 16.67
C THR A 104 2.72 -6.34 17.11
N LEU A 105 1.74 -6.65 16.25
CA LEU A 105 0.68 -7.65 16.51
C LEU A 105 0.97 -9.02 15.87
N LEU A 106 2.16 -9.21 15.34
CA LEU A 106 2.53 -10.44 14.65
C LEU A 106 2.90 -11.54 15.65
N SER A 107 1.89 -12.21 16.20
CA SER A 107 2.10 -13.39 17.07
C SER A 107 2.63 -14.58 16.27
N GLU A 108 3.10 -15.63 16.99
CA GLU A 108 3.51 -16.89 16.38
C GLU A 108 2.36 -17.54 15.60
N GLU A 109 1.13 -17.52 16.12
CA GLU A 109 -0.06 -18.06 15.48
C GLU A 109 -0.36 -17.34 14.15
N ILE A 110 -0.34 -16.00 14.17
CA ILE A 110 -0.55 -15.19 12.97
C ILE A 110 0.57 -15.45 11.95
N SER A 111 1.83 -15.55 12.40
CA SER A 111 2.96 -15.85 11.54
C SER A 111 2.82 -17.20 10.84
N ARG A 112 2.41 -18.26 11.57
CA ARG A 112 2.12 -19.58 10.98
C ARG A 112 1.00 -19.49 9.96
N SER A 113 -0.11 -18.84 10.31
CA SER A 113 -1.26 -18.66 9.41
C SER A 113 -0.87 -17.92 8.12
N ILE A 114 -0.02 -16.91 8.18
CA ILE A 114 0.46 -16.16 7.02
C ILE A 114 1.32 -17.06 6.10
N VAL A 115 2.23 -17.84 6.67
CA VAL A 115 3.09 -18.78 5.91
C VAL A 115 2.24 -19.88 5.27
N GLU A 116 1.33 -20.48 6.01
CA GLU A 116 0.41 -21.54 5.52
C GLU A 116 -0.57 -21.02 4.45
N ALA A 117 -1.00 -19.75 4.58
CA ALA A 117 -1.87 -19.11 3.59
C ALA A 117 -1.18 -18.90 2.24
N GLY A 118 0.15 -18.90 2.20
CA GLY A 118 0.91 -18.61 0.99
C GLY A 118 0.87 -17.14 0.59
N LEU A 119 0.83 -16.22 1.57
CA LEU A 119 0.98 -14.79 1.29
C LEU A 119 2.28 -14.55 0.50
N ASP A 120 2.22 -13.82 -0.62
CA ASP A 120 3.41 -13.66 -1.48
C ASP A 120 4.45 -12.72 -0.90
N ARG A 121 4.02 -11.62 -0.26
CA ARG A 121 4.93 -10.62 0.30
C ARG A 121 4.39 -10.03 1.60
N ILE A 122 5.28 -9.88 2.58
CA ILE A 122 5.05 -9.06 3.76
C ILE A 122 6.15 -8.01 3.89
N SER A 123 5.77 -6.77 4.12
CA SER A 123 6.70 -5.66 4.35
C SER A 123 6.47 -5.08 5.73
N PHE A 124 7.54 -4.96 6.49
CA PHE A 124 7.52 -4.36 7.83
C PHE A 124 7.94 -2.91 7.77
N SER A 125 7.08 -2.03 8.26
CA SER A 125 7.43 -0.64 8.47
C SER A 125 8.29 -0.51 9.72
N PHE A 126 9.58 -0.18 9.59
CA PHE A 126 10.52 -0.21 10.71
C PHE A 126 11.50 0.98 10.66
N ASP A 127 11.15 2.08 11.34
CA ASP A 127 11.80 3.39 11.19
C ASP A 127 12.79 3.71 12.32
N GLY A 128 13.74 2.81 12.61
CA GLY A 128 14.81 3.04 13.58
C GLY A 128 15.65 1.80 13.77
N PHE A 129 16.92 1.96 14.17
CA PHE A 129 17.86 0.85 14.35
C PHE A 129 18.26 0.66 15.82
N VAL A 130 17.77 1.55 16.68
CA VAL A 130 17.88 1.48 18.13
C VAL A 130 16.51 1.77 18.75
N LYS A 131 16.32 1.29 19.97
CA LYS A 131 15.02 1.34 20.67
C LYS A 131 14.48 2.76 20.80
N GLU A 132 15.32 3.68 21.25
CA GLU A 132 14.95 5.06 21.52
C GLU A 132 14.45 5.80 20.28
N ASP A 133 15.11 5.60 19.14
CA ASP A 133 14.72 6.24 17.86
C ASP A 133 13.45 5.61 17.31
N TYR A 134 13.36 4.28 17.34
CA TYR A 134 12.21 3.55 16.83
C TYR A 134 10.94 3.90 17.59
N GLU A 135 10.94 3.82 18.91
CA GLU A 135 9.77 4.06 19.76
C GLU A 135 9.34 5.55 19.75
N LYS A 136 10.30 6.46 19.58
CA LYS A 136 10.03 7.88 19.39
C LYS A 136 9.30 8.19 18.08
N ILE A 137 9.63 7.48 17.00
CA ILE A 137 9.00 7.64 15.69
C ILE A 137 7.68 6.87 15.63
N ARG A 138 7.69 5.62 16.10
CA ARG A 138 6.52 4.72 16.07
C ARG A 138 5.87 4.65 17.45
N VAL A 139 5.29 5.78 17.84
CA VAL A 139 4.69 5.96 19.17
C VAL A 139 3.67 4.87 19.49
N GLY A 140 3.88 4.17 20.59
CA GLY A 140 3.07 3.04 21.08
C GLY A 140 3.61 1.67 20.69
N SER A 141 4.75 1.60 19.99
CA SER A 141 5.44 0.33 19.71
C SER A 141 6.40 -0.08 20.82
N ASP A 142 6.78 -1.36 20.83
CA ASP A 142 7.89 -1.93 21.57
C ASP A 142 8.92 -2.46 20.56
N PHE A 143 10.12 -1.92 20.60
CA PHE A 143 11.20 -2.27 19.68
C PHE A 143 11.60 -3.74 19.78
N ASP A 144 11.89 -4.21 21.00
CA ASP A 144 12.41 -5.56 21.23
C ASP A 144 11.36 -6.61 20.82
N GLN A 145 10.10 -6.38 21.20
CA GLN A 145 8.99 -7.26 20.81
C GLN A 145 8.78 -7.27 19.30
N THR A 146 8.85 -6.11 18.65
CA THR A 146 8.65 -6.05 17.18
C THR A 146 9.79 -6.73 16.43
N VAL A 147 11.04 -6.55 16.87
CA VAL A 147 12.20 -7.25 16.33
C VAL A 147 12.02 -8.76 16.45
N GLU A 148 11.62 -9.24 17.64
CA GLU A 148 11.42 -10.68 17.88
C GLU A 148 10.26 -11.25 17.04
N ASN A 149 9.17 -10.53 16.91
CA ASN A 149 8.04 -10.91 16.05
C ASN A 149 8.49 -11.14 14.59
N ILE A 150 9.28 -10.23 14.03
CA ILE A 150 9.79 -10.36 12.66
C ILE A 150 10.76 -11.54 12.55
N LYS A 151 11.67 -11.70 13.53
CA LYS A 151 12.59 -12.84 13.59
C LYS A 151 11.85 -14.18 13.67
N ASN A 152 10.76 -14.23 14.44
CA ASN A 152 9.92 -15.43 14.56
C ASN A 152 9.23 -15.79 13.24
N LEU A 153 8.70 -14.82 12.51
CA LEU A 153 8.13 -15.09 11.17
C LEU A 153 9.20 -15.71 10.25
N LEU A 154 10.42 -15.16 10.23
CA LEU A 154 11.51 -15.70 9.42
C LEU A 154 11.88 -17.13 9.82
N ARG A 155 11.96 -17.42 11.13
CA ARG A 155 12.20 -18.78 11.63
C ARG A 155 11.10 -19.76 11.22
N ILE A 156 9.83 -19.36 11.39
CA ILE A 156 8.66 -20.18 11.00
C ILE A 156 8.67 -20.46 9.50
N ARG A 157 8.91 -19.45 8.67
CA ARG A 157 9.05 -19.62 7.24
C ARG A 157 10.15 -20.63 6.87
N ASN A 158 11.31 -20.49 7.51
CA ASN A 158 12.45 -21.39 7.27
C ASN A 158 12.16 -22.82 7.74
N GLN A 159 11.54 -23.01 8.90
CA GLN A 159 11.12 -24.32 9.41
C GLN A 159 10.12 -25.01 8.48
N ALA A 160 9.24 -24.24 7.85
CA ALA A 160 8.29 -24.75 6.86
C ALA A 160 8.94 -25.03 5.48
N ASN A 161 10.24 -24.77 5.31
CA ASN A 161 10.94 -24.80 4.02
C ASN A 161 10.22 -23.96 2.92
N SER A 162 9.52 -22.92 3.33
CA SER A 162 8.77 -22.05 2.42
C SER A 162 9.65 -20.90 1.91
N LYS A 163 9.43 -20.51 0.65
CA LYS A 163 9.97 -19.27 0.08
C LYS A 163 9.00 -18.09 0.22
N ALA A 164 7.78 -18.34 0.64
CA ALA A 164 6.76 -17.34 0.88
C ALA A 164 6.43 -17.24 2.37
N PRO A 165 6.13 -16.04 2.85
CA PRO A 165 6.17 -14.79 2.11
C PRO A 165 7.60 -14.29 1.85
N PHE A 166 7.79 -13.53 0.76
CA PHE A 166 8.95 -12.65 0.60
C PHE A 166 8.91 -11.58 1.70
N VAL A 167 9.94 -11.48 2.51
CA VAL A 167 9.98 -10.63 3.70
C VAL A 167 10.86 -9.41 3.47
N ALA A 168 10.28 -8.22 3.60
CA ALA A 168 11.00 -6.96 3.48
C ALA A 168 10.90 -6.10 4.75
N ILE A 169 11.97 -5.40 5.08
CA ILE A 169 11.95 -4.30 6.05
C ILE A 169 12.05 -2.99 5.29
N GLU A 170 11.11 -2.08 5.54
CA GLU A 170 11.02 -0.78 4.89
C GLU A 170 11.15 0.35 5.92
N VAL A 171 12.11 1.25 5.68
CA VAL A 171 12.39 2.42 6.50
C VAL A 171 11.97 3.68 5.73
N ILE A 172 11.20 4.56 6.37
CA ILE A 172 10.94 5.90 5.85
C ILE A 172 12.05 6.82 6.35
N GLU A 173 12.79 7.41 5.42
CA GLU A 173 13.85 8.38 5.73
C GLU A 173 13.23 9.72 6.14
N LEU A 174 13.13 9.96 7.45
CA LEU A 174 12.67 11.23 8.02
C LEU A 174 13.82 12.22 8.24
N SER A 175 15.03 11.71 8.49
CA SER A 175 16.27 12.49 8.60
C SER A 175 17.48 11.65 8.18
N GLU A 176 18.57 12.29 7.81
CA GLU A 176 19.84 11.61 7.49
C GLU A 176 20.39 10.85 8.70
N SER A 177 20.35 11.44 9.89
CA SER A 177 20.85 10.83 11.12
C SER A 177 20.12 9.54 11.50
N GLN A 178 18.85 9.42 11.15
CA GLN A 178 18.07 8.20 11.35
C GLN A 178 18.59 7.05 10.49
N VAL A 179 18.92 7.32 9.24
CA VAL A 179 19.34 6.26 8.28
C VAL A 179 20.84 6.00 8.27
N GLN A 180 21.65 6.98 8.70
CA GLN A 180 23.10 6.87 8.85
C GLN A 180 23.51 6.50 10.30
N ASN A 181 22.77 5.55 10.90
CA ASN A 181 23.02 5.08 12.26
C ASN A 181 24.06 3.95 12.25
N ASP A 182 25.02 4.00 13.16
CA ASP A 182 26.12 3.00 13.27
C ASP A 182 25.59 1.58 13.49
N ASN A 183 24.44 1.42 14.14
CA ASN A 183 23.81 0.11 14.38
C ASN A 183 23.09 -0.46 13.15
N ARG A 184 22.90 0.34 12.10
CA ARG A 184 22.11 -0.05 10.91
C ARG A 184 22.69 -1.29 10.22
N GLU A 185 23.99 -1.33 10.04
CA GLU A 185 24.61 -2.43 9.29
C GLU A 185 24.49 -3.75 10.06
N GLN A 186 24.76 -3.73 11.35
CA GLN A 186 24.58 -4.91 12.21
C GLN A 186 23.12 -5.36 12.25
N PHE A 187 22.17 -4.44 12.40
CA PHE A 187 20.74 -4.74 12.36
C PHE A 187 20.36 -5.46 11.05
N ILE A 188 20.80 -4.95 9.89
CA ILE A 188 20.52 -5.57 8.60
C ILE A 188 21.14 -6.96 8.49
N GLN A 189 22.38 -7.15 8.95
CA GLN A 189 23.06 -8.45 8.91
C GLN A 189 22.36 -9.49 9.78
N ASP A 190 21.91 -9.12 10.98
CA ASP A 190 21.18 -10.00 11.87
C ASP A 190 19.89 -10.55 11.21
N PHE A 191 19.14 -9.70 10.51
CA PHE A 191 17.95 -10.12 9.78
C PHE A 191 18.27 -10.92 8.51
N LYS A 192 19.33 -10.56 7.79
CA LYS A 192 19.80 -11.32 6.61
C LYS A 192 20.24 -12.72 6.96
N ALA A 193 20.89 -12.90 8.12
CA ALA A 193 21.27 -14.21 8.63
C ALA A 193 20.08 -15.14 8.89
N LEU A 194 18.90 -14.58 9.14
CA LEU A 194 17.63 -15.29 9.29
C LEU A 194 16.86 -15.44 7.98
N GLY A 195 17.40 -14.91 6.88
CA GLY A 195 16.75 -15.02 5.54
C GLY A 195 15.86 -13.83 5.17
N LEU A 196 16.11 -12.63 5.70
CA LEU A 196 15.45 -11.42 5.19
C LEU A 196 15.74 -11.25 3.70
N ASP A 197 14.69 -11.06 2.89
CA ASP A 197 14.83 -10.98 1.45
C ASP A 197 15.20 -9.58 0.95
N GLU A 198 14.67 -8.53 1.61
CA GLU A 198 14.89 -7.16 1.16
C GLU A 198 14.93 -6.17 2.34
N PHE A 199 15.82 -5.19 2.23
CA PHE A 199 15.86 -4.01 3.08
C PHE A 199 15.82 -2.76 2.20
N VAL A 200 14.85 -1.86 2.45
CA VAL A 200 14.58 -0.69 1.60
C VAL A 200 14.47 0.58 2.42
N VAL A 201 15.15 1.63 2.00
CA VAL A 201 14.94 2.99 2.50
C VAL A 201 14.12 3.77 1.48
N LYS A 202 13.04 4.40 1.92
CA LYS A 202 12.11 5.16 1.08
C LYS A 202 12.00 6.61 1.55
N LYS A 203 11.88 7.51 0.61
CA LYS A 203 11.49 8.90 0.92
C LYS A 203 10.01 8.94 1.34
N PRO A 204 9.64 9.85 2.28
CA PRO A 204 8.24 10.01 2.67
C PRO A 204 7.38 10.48 1.50
N HIS A 205 6.14 10.03 1.48
CA HIS A 205 5.11 10.55 0.57
C HIS A 205 4.47 11.80 1.18
N ASN A 206 4.00 12.72 0.33
CA ASN A 206 3.31 13.90 0.84
C ASN A 206 1.81 13.66 1.16
N TRP A 207 1.28 12.44 0.98
CA TRP A 207 -0.11 12.08 1.24
C TRP A 207 -1.11 13.09 0.66
N ALA A 208 -1.01 13.30 -0.66
CA ALA A 208 -1.85 14.27 -1.37
C ALA A 208 -1.74 15.71 -0.80
N GLY A 209 -0.57 16.07 -0.28
CA GLY A 209 -0.28 17.39 0.28
C GLY A 209 -0.60 17.55 1.76
N HIS A 210 -0.90 16.45 2.49
CA HIS A 210 -1.08 16.49 3.95
C HIS A 210 0.27 16.68 4.68
N LEU A 211 1.33 16.03 4.20
CA LEU A 211 2.68 16.21 4.74
C LEU A 211 3.49 17.18 3.87
N THR A 212 4.24 18.05 4.52
CA THR A 212 5.26 18.87 3.86
C THR A 212 6.47 17.99 3.55
N THR A 213 6.91 17.99 2.30
CA THR A 213 8.12 17.28 1.84
C THR A 213 8.93 18.23 0.96
N ASP A 214 10.23 17.97 0.83
CA ASP A 214 11.15 18.75 -0.04
C ASP A 214 10.90 18.49 -1.54
N PHE A 215 9.67 18.18 -1.88
CA PHE A 215 9.28 17.85 -3.23
C PHE A 215 9.38 19.07 -4.16
N LYS A 216 10.18 18.94 -5.22
CA LYS A 216 10.27 19.94 -6.28
C LYS A 216 9.40 19.54 -7.46
N LYS A 217 8.50 20.46 -7.87
CA LYS A 217 7.69 20.26 -9.07
C LYS A 217 8.59 20.10 -10.30
N LYS A 218 8.38 19.00 -11.04
CA LYS A 218 9.07 18.70 -12.30
C LYS A 218 8.10 18.84 -13.47
N THR A 219 8.01 17.88 -14.34
CA THR A 219 7.08 17.87 -15.46
C THR A 219 5.72 17.34 -15.03
N TYR A 220 4.65 18.02 -15.42
CA TYR A 220 3.29 17.51 -15.17
C TYR A 220 3.01 16.25 -15.97
N ALA A 221 2.46 15.24 -15.32
CA ALA A 221 1.85 14.08 -15.96
C ALA A 221 0.60 13.68 -15.18
N PRO A 222 -0.51 13.31 -15.84
CA PRO A 222 -1.66 12.72 -15.17
C PRO A 222 -1.24 11.52 -14.32
N CYS A 223 -1.91 11.32 -13.18
CA CYS A 223 -1.60 10.22 -12.29
C CYS A 223 -1.92 8.87 -12.93
N THR A 224 -0.93 7.96 -12.98
CA THR A 224 -1.10 6.62 -13.57
C THR A 224 -2.09 5.75 -12.82
N PHE A 225 -2.34 6.01 -11.52
CA PHE A 225 -3.28 5.23 -10.72
C PHE A 225 -4.68 5.20 -11.32
N LEU A 226 -5.11 6.29 -11.95
CA LEU A 226 -6.42 6.37 -12.59
C LEU A 226 -6.63 5.39 -13.75
N TRP A 227 -5.58 4.74 -14.23
CA TRP A 227 -5.64 3.75 -15.31
C TRP A 227 -5.16 2.36 -14.90
N ASN A 228 -4.66 2.18 -13.67
CA ASN A 228 -4.10 0.88 -13.28
C ASN A 228 -4.46 0.41 -11.87
N ALA A 229 -5.15 1.22 -11.07
CA ALA A 229 -5.35 0.89 -9.66
C ALA A 229 -6.70 1.36 -9.11
N LEU A 230 -7.21 0.64 -8.11
CA LEU A 230 -8.33 1.01 -7.24
C LEU A 230 -7.95 0.73 -5.79
N LEU A 231 -8.64 1.39 -4.88
CA LEU A 231 -8.55 1.11 -3.46
C LEU A 231 -9.96 1.03 -2.86
N VAL A 232 -10.23 -0.05 -2.14
CA VAL A 232 -11.48 -0.27 -1.38
C VAL A 232 -11.19 -0.04 0.09
N LEU A 233 -11.93 0.87 0.71
CA LEU A 233 -11.82 1.21 2.12
C LEU A 233 -12.66 0.27 3.00
N TYR A 234 -12.42 0.30 4.31
CA TYR A 234 -13.10 -0.56 5.29
C TYR A 234 -14.64 -0.47 5.27
N ASN A 235 -15.20 0.65 4.82
CA ASN A 235 -16.64 0.89 4.71
C ASN A 235 -17.22 0.59 3.32
N GLY A 236 -16.40 0.00 2.43
CA GLY A 236 -16.76 -0.31 1.06
C GLY A 236 -16.61 0.85 0.06
N ASP A 237 -16.27 2.05 0.51
CA ASP A 237 -15.99 3.16 -0.39
C ASP A 237 -14.78 2.87 -1.27
N VAL A 238 -14.87 3.30 -2.52
CA VAL A 238 -13.78 3.15 -3.49
C VAL A 238 -13.16 4.50 -3.77
N VAL A 239 -11.84 4.58 -3.58
CA VAL A 239 -11.03 5.74 -3.98
C VAL A 239 -10.03 5.35 -5.07
N PRO A 240 -9.74 6.25 -6.03
CA PRO A 240 -8.90 5.91 -7.18
C PRO A 240 -7.39 5.96 -6.87
N CYS A 241 -7.01 6.31 -5.65
CA CYS A 241 -5.61 6.59 -5.32
C CYS A 241 -5.29 6.33 -3.85
N ALA A 242 -4.24 5.54 -3.60
CA ALA A 242 -3.75 5.29 -2.23
C ALA A 242 -3.12 6.53 -1.54
N GLN A 243 -2.89 7.64 -2.26
CA GLN A 243 -2.43 8.89 -1.65
C GLN A 243 -3.58 9.71 -1.05
N ASP A 244 -4.82 9.44 -1.44
CA ASP A 244 -6.01 10.07 -0.85
C ASP A 244 -6.35 9.42 0.50
N PHE A 245 -5.50 9.69 1.48
CA PHE A 245 -5.58 9.10 2.81
C PHE A 245 -6.90 9.39 3.52
N PHE A 246 -7.48 10.56 3.29
CA PHE A 246 -8.73 11.01 3.95
C PHE A 246 -9.99 10.75 3.11
N ALA A 247 -9.89 9.97 2.04
CA ALA A 247 -11.01 9.65 1.15
C ALA A 247 -11.76 10.88 0.63
N LYS A 248 -11.02 11.94 0.25
CA LYS A 248 -11.60 13.17 -0.28
C LYS A 248 -12.22 13.00 -1.67
N GLN A 249 -11.87 11.90 -2.37
CA GLN A 249 -12.31 11.60 -3.72
C GLN A 249 -12.88 10.18 -3.81
N VAL A 250 -14.05 9.96 -3.21
CA VAL A 250 -14.81 8.72 -3.37
C VAL A 250 -15.40 8.67 -4.78
N VAL A 251 -15.23 7.54 -5.47
CA VAL A 251 -15.72 7.32 -6.85
C VAL A 251 -16.80 6.25 -6.94
N GLY A 252 -17.14 5.59 -5.85
CA GLY A 252 -18.20 4.60 -5.75
C GLY A 252 -18.13 3.84 -4.42
N ASN A 253 -19.01 2.85 -4.26
CA ASN A 253 -19.03 1.96 -3.09
C ASN A 253 -19.34 0.53 -3.55
N VAL A 254 -18.53 -0.46 -3.13
CA VAL A 254 -18.66 -1.87 -3.54
C VAL A 254 -19.91 -2.56 -2.99
N THR A 255 -20.56 -1.99 -1.98
CA THR A 255 -21.86 -2.50 -1.50
C THR A 255 -23.02 -2.14 -2.42
N GLN A 256 -22.84 -1.14 -3.30
CA GLN A 256 -23.88 -0.59 -4.18
C GLN A 256 -23.66 -0.97 -5.65
N LYS A 257 -22.40 -1.02 -6.08
CA LYS A 257 -22.01 -1.29 -7.47
C LYS A 257 -20.87 -2.31 -7.52
N SER A 258 -20.72 -2.99 -8.64
CA SER A 258 -19.54 -3.83 -8.90
C SER A 258 -18.28 -2.98 -9.14
N LEU A 259 -17.11 -3.58 -8.97
CA LEU A 259 -15.83 -2.94 -9.29
C LEU A 259 -15.74 -2.55 -10.77
N THR A 260 -16.33 -3.36 -11.65
CA THR A 260 -16.36 -3.13 -13.10
C THR A 260 -17.20 -1.90 -13.44
N GLU A 261 -18.35 -1.72 -12.81
CA GLU A 261 -19.18 -0.52 -12.97
C GLU A 261 -18.45 0.71 -12.47
N ILE A 262 -17.89 0.65 -11.23
CA ILE A 262 -17.18 1.79 -10.62
C ILE A 262 -15.98 2.22 -11.47
N TRP A 263 -15.25 1.28 -12.10
CA TRP A 263 -14.05 1.58 -12.88
C TRP A 263 -14.26 2.53 -14.05
N ASN A 264 -15.46 2.56 -14.61
CA ASN A 264 -15.83 3.46 -15.70
C ASN A 264 -17.07 4.28 -15.40
N ASP A 265 -17.44 4.44 -14.15
CA ASP A 265 -18.53 5.32 -13.74
C ASP A 265 -18.16 6.81 -13.90
N GLU A 266 -19.17 7.66 -13.90
CA GLU A 266 -19.04 9.11 -14.12
C GLU A 266 -18.01 9.79 -13.21
N PRO A 267 -17.91 9.50 -11.87
CA PRO A 267 -16.97 10.17 -11.00
C PRO A 267 -15.51 9.95 -11.39
N ILE A 268 -15.13 8.71 -11.74
CA ILE A 268 -13.73 8.41 -12.13
C ILE A 268 -13.44 8.93 -13.56
N GLN A 269 -14.41 8.92 -14.43
CA GLN A 269 -14.27 9.50 -15.78
C GLN A 269 -14.05 11.03 -15.70
N LYS A 270 -14.83 11.74 -14.91
CA LYS A 270 -14.64 13.18 -14.66
C LYS A 270 -13.24 13.48 -14.10
N LEU A 271 -12.77 12.66 -13.17
CA LEU A 271 -11.43 12.83 -12.61
C LEU A 271 -10.34 12.58 -13.66
N ARG A 272 -10.46 11.52 -14.48
CA ARG A 272 -9.52 11.28 -15.61
C ARG A 272 -9.48 12.47 -16.56
N GLN A 273 -10.65 12.95 -17.00
CA GLN A 273 -10.77 14.10 -17.90
C GLN A 273 -10.11 15.35 -17.30
N ALA A 274 -10.42 15.66 -16.06
CA ALA A 274 -9.85 16.83 -15.38
C ALA A 274 -8.31 16.77 -15.28
N LEU A 275 -7.74 15.59 -14.98
CA LEU A 275 -6.27 15.45 -14.95
C LEU A 275 -5.65 15.50 -16.35
N ILE A 276 -6.33 15.04 -17.39
CA ILE A 276 -5.88 15.20 -18.78
C ILE A 276 -5.81 16.68 -19.14
N GLU A 277 -6.82 17.44 -18.77
CA GLU A 277 -6.94 18.89 -19.01
C GLU A 277 -6.16 19.77 -18.03
N LYS A 278 -5.41 19.16 -17.11
CA LYS A 278 -4.63 19.85 -16.05
C LYS A 278 -5.49 20.61 -15.03
N ARG A 279 -6.78 20.28 -14.91
CA ARG A 279 -7.72 20.86 -13.92
C ARG A 279 -7.65 20.14 -12.56
N TYR A 280 -6.47 19.64 -12.18
CA TYR A 280 -6.22 18.91 -10.94
C TYR A 280 -6.52 19.72 -9.68
N GLN A 281 -6.54 21.05 -9.79
CA GLN A 281 -6.83 21.96 -8.68
C GLN A 281 -8.28 21.88 -8.19
N GLU A 282 -9.20 21.43 -9.05
CA GLU A 282 -10.60 21.20 -8.70
C GLU A 282 -10.80 19.98 -7.77
N TYR A 283 -9.77 19.15 -7.64
CA TYR A 283 -9.82 17.90 -6.85
C TYR A 283 -8.93 18.00 -5.62
N PRO A 284 -9.51 18.03 -4.39
CA PRO A 284 -8.75 18.22 -3.15
C PRO A 284 -7.61 17.20 -2.97
N ALA A 285 -7.82 15.94 -3.35
CA ALA A 285 -6.81 14.89 -3.28
C ALA A 285 -5.66 15.05 -4.31
N CYS A 286 -5.85 15.86 -5.35
CA CYS A 286 -4.86 16.06 -6.42
C CYS A 286 -4.14 17.40 -6.35
N LYS A 287 -4.79 18.41 -5.77
CA LYS A 287 -4.34 19.82 -5.77
C LYS A 287 -2.88 20.01 -5.37
N ASN A 288 -2.46 19.34 -4.30
CA ASN A 288 -1.11 19.44 -3.73
C ASN A 288 -0.32 18.12 -3.82
N CYS A 289 -0.79 17.17 -4.63
CA CYS A 289 -0.18 15.85 -4.74
C CYS A 289 1.13 15.91 -5.55
N ASP A 290 2.21 15.34 -5.00
CA ASP A 290 3.51 15.24 -5.65
C ASP A 290 3.52 14.29 -6.87
N ARG A 291 2.57 13.35 -6.94
CA ARG A 291 2.50 12.35 -7.99
C ARG A 291 2.23 12.92 -9.39
N LEU A 292 1.72 14.12 -9.49
CA LEU A 292 1.47 14.80 -10.76
C LEU A 292 2.74 15.44 -11.35
N TRP A 293 3.85 15.49 -10.59
CA TRP A 293 5.04 16.27 -10.91
C TRP A 293 6.30 15.39 -10.86
N ARG A 294 6.47 14.52 -11.85
CA ARG A 294 7.54 13.53 -11.86
C ARG A 294 8.39 13.64 -13.12
N ASP A 295 9.61 13.09 -13.04
CA ASP A 295 10.41 12.90 -14.25
C ASP A 295 9.68 11.96 -15.20
N THR A 296 9.45 12.46 -16.42
CA THR A 296 8.79 11.70 -17.48
C THR A 296 9.72 11.43 -18.64
N PHE A 297 9.48 10.33 -19.33
CA PHE A 297 10.01 10.06 -20.65
C PHE A 297 8.82 9.82 -21.59
N MET A 298 8.69 10.62 -22.63
CA MET A 298 7.56 10.58 -23.57
C MET A 298 6.19 10.67 -22.85
N GLY A 299 6.10 11.49 -21.77
CA GLY A 299 4.88 11.70 -20.99
C GLY A 299 4.53 10.56 -20.03
N ILE A 300 5.43 9.59 -19.82
CA ILE A 300 5.28 8.51 -18.85
C ILE A 300 6.27 8.74 -17.72
N PRO A 301 5.83 8.70 -16.45
CA PRO A 301 6.76 8.78 -15.33
C PRO A 301 7.84 7.69 -15.41
N LYS A 302 9.13 8.07 -15.31
CA LYS A 302 10.27 7.17 -15.53
C LYS A 302 10.24 5.92 -14.64
N GLU A 303 9.71 6.04 -13.44
CA GLU A 303 9.55 4.92 -12.50
C GLU A 303 8.62 3.81 -13.02
N TYR A 304 7.70 4.15 -13.92
CA TYR A 304 6.78 3.18 -14.53
C TYR A 304 7.31 2.58 -15.84
N LEU A 305 8.28 3.21 -16.49
CA LEU A 305 8.85 2.70 -17.74
C LEU A 305 9.47 1.30 -17.55
N LYS A 306 10.21 1.10 -16.45
CA LYS A 306 10.77 -0.21 -16.12
C LYS A 306 9.68 -1.26 -15.92
N ARG A 307 8.58 -0.88 -15.27
CA ARG A 307 7.43 -1.78 -15.03
C ARG A 307 6.72 -2.17 -16.32
N PHE A 308 6.53 -1.21 -17.22
CA PHE A 308 5.89 -1.47 -18.51
C PHE A 308 6.79 -2.26 -19.48
N MET A 309 8.11 -2.03 -19.47
CA MET A 309 9.03 -2.67 -20.41
C MET A 309 9.54 -4.04 -19.96
N LEU A 310 9.69 -4.29 -18.67
CA LEU A 310 10.34 -5.49 -18.16
C LEU A 310 9.38 -6.58 -17.69
N HIS A 311 8.08 -6.38 -17.75
CA HIS A 311 7.06 -7.26 -17.15
C HIS A 311 7.35 -7.66 -15.68
N LYS A 312 8.29 -6.99 -15.04
CA LYS A 312 8.66 -7.18 -13.64
C LYS A 312 7.90 -6.15 -12.81
N MET A 313 6.83 -6.59 -12.18
CA MET A 313 6.33 -5.85 -11.02
C MET A 313 7.22 -6.19 -9.82
N PRO A 314 7.54 -5.20 -8.98
CA PRO A 314 8.32 -5.44 -7.78
C PRO A 314 7.55 -6.28 -6.78
#